data_e2e4ec76d94091c7a4b06e5b21888727
#
_entry.id   e2e4ec76d94091c7a4b06e5b21888727
#
_cell.length_a   1.000
_cell.length_b   1.000
_cell.length_c   1.000
_cell.angle_alpha   90.00
_cell.angle_beta   90.00
_cell.angle_gamma   90.00
#
_symmetry.space_group_name_H-M   'P 1'
#
loop_
_entity.id
_entity.type
_entity.pdbx_description
1 polymer ?
#
loop_
_entity_poly.entity_id
_entity_poly.type
_entity_poly.pdbx_seq_one_letter_code
_entity_poly.pdbx_strand_id
1 'polypeptide(L)'
;MAPELNAVSAKRLLLASEGRPFPEEAIQFAADLARRDGATVNVFSIARIWGTSLGLPNPGLLPTRREWDTQHAQVEKAVKSLLQKKIKAEGCVIGTRNPSKRIIAEAKRLKYDAIIMAAEAPKNWLISSLLWSQEAYRIRRHAGMPVHIVQVDNRKL
;
A
#
# COMPACT_ATOMS: atom_id res chain seq x y z
N MET A 1 -18.22 -7.68 -32.86
CA MET A 1 -16.95 -8.13 -32.33
C MET A 1 -16.52 -7.10 -31.27
N ALA A 2 -16.68 -7.39 -30.01
CA ALA A 2 -16.13 -6.55 -28.97
C ALA A 2 -14.59 -6.68 -29.02
N PRO A 3 -13.82 -5.58 -28.91
CA PRO A 3 -12.38 -5.71 -28.79
C PRO A 3 -12.10 -6.50 -27.52
N GLU A 4 -11.46 -7.66 -27.66
CA GLU A 4 -10.84 -8.31 -26.54
C GLU A 4 -9.85 -7.29 -25.96
N LEU A 5 -10.23 -6.68 -24.83
CA LEU A 5 -9.27 -6.06 -23.94
C LEU A 5 -8.31 -7.19 -23.58
N ASN A 6 -7.17 -7.24 -24.24
CA ASN A 6 -6.03 -8.00 -23.78
C ASN A 6 -5.74 -7.47 -22.39
N ALA A 7 -6.34 -8.11 -21.39
CA ALA A 7 -6.00 -7.86 -20.01
C ALA A 7 -4.54 -8.25 -19.86
N VAL A 8 -3.66 -7.26 -19.93
CA VAL A 8 -2.24 -7.48 -19.69
C VAL A 8 -2.14 -8.13 -18.31
N SER A 9 -1.76 -9.38 -18.30
CA SER A 9 -1.59 -10.16 -17.07
C SER A 9 -0.52 -9.49 -16.22
N ALA A 10 -0.90 -8.99 -15.06
CA ALA A 10 0.03 -8.38 -14.13
C ALA A 10 0.98 -9.44 -13.58
N LYS A 11 2.28 -9.23 -13.68
CA LYS A 11 3.30 -10.17 -13.18
C LYS A 11 3.89 -9.75 -11.85
N ARG A 12 3.85 -8.46 -11.54
CA ARG A 12 4.40 -7.89 -10.31
C ARG A 12 3.40 -6.92 -9.68
N LEU A 13 2.94 -7.26 -8.51
CA LEU A 13 1.96 -6.47 -7.76
C LEU A 13 2.63 -5.82 -6.55
N LEU A 14 2.27 -4.58 -6.26
CA LEU A 14 2.69 -3.85 -5.08
C LEU A 14 1.51 -3.70 -4.12
N LEU A 15 1.53 -4.41 -3.00
CA LEU A 15 0.62 -4.19 -1.89
C LEU A 15 1.24 -3.13 -0.97
N ALA A 16 0.75 -1.91 -1.03
CA ALA A 16 1.34 -0.77 -0.35
C ALA A 16 0.48 -0.23 0.79
N SER A 17 1.14 0.25 1.82
CA SER A 17 0.55 1.00 2.92
C SER A 17 1.37 2.23 3.25
N GLU A 18 0.70 3.31 3.54
CA GLU A 18 1.30 4.56 4.01
C GLU A 18 1.67 4.54 5.51
N GLY A 19 1.72 3.37 6.12
CA GLY A 19 2.06 3.16 7.53
C GLY A 19 0.94 2.57 8.39
N ARG A 20 -0.22 2.28 7.78
CA ARG A 20 -1.30 1.56 8.46
C ARG A 20 -1.13 0.05 8.34
N PRO A 21 -1.73 -0.74 9.26
CA PRO A 21 -1.77 -2.19 9.12
C PRO A 21 -2.41 -2.62 7.80
N PHE A 22 -1.99 -3.76 7.28
CA PHE A 22 -2.61 -4.35 6.11
C PHE A 22 -3.86 -5.12 6.53
N PRO A 23 -5.07 -4.71 6.13
CA PRO A 23 -6.27 -5.46 6.44
C PRO A 23 -6.33 -6.77 5.65
N GLU A 24 -6.96 -7.79 6.22
CA GLU A 24 -7.05 -9.11 5.59
C GLU A 24 -7.72 -9.05 4.21
N GLU A 25 -8.69 -8.15 4.03
CA GLU A 25 -9.37 -7.95 2.75
C GLU A 25 -8.40 -7.51 1.64
N ALA A 26 -7.45 -6.64 1.95
CA ALA A 26 -6.44 -6.21 0.99
C ALA A 26 -5.43 -7.32 0.69
N ILE A 27 -5.02 -8.09 1.70
CA ILE A 27 -4.15 -9.26 1.54
C ILE A 27 -4.84 -10.31 0.68
N GLN A 28 -6.11 -10.59 0.94
CA GLN A 28 -6.89 -11.56 0.16
C GLN A 28 -7.07 -11.10 -1.28
N PHE A 29 -7.39 -9.83 -1.51
CA PHE A 29 -7.50 -9.27 -2.84
C PHE A 29 -6.17 -9.40 -3.62
N ALA A 30 -5.05 -9.09 -2.98
CA ALA A 30 -3.73 -9.23 -3.59
C ALA A 30 -3.43 -10.70 -3.93
N ALA A 31 -3.78 -11.63 -3.05
CA ALA A 31 -3.60 -13.07 -3.27
C ALA A 31 -4.44 -13.58 -4.45
N ASP A 32 -5.69 -13.17 -4.54
CA ASP A 32 -6.60 -13.60 -5.61
C ASP A 32 -6.16 -13.05 -6.96
N LEU A 33 -5.77 -11.79 -7.01
CA LEU A 33 -5.24 -11.17 -8.21
C LEU A 33 -3.93 -11.84 -8.66
N ALA A 34 -3.02 -12.09 -7.72
CA ALA A 34 -1.75 -12.76 -7.99
C ALA A 34 -1.95 -14.19 -8.49
N ARG A 35 -2.90 -14.92 -7.92
CA ARG A 35 -3.23 -16.29 -8.34
C ARG A 35 -3.82 -16.32 -9.74
N ARG A 36 -4.73 -15.39 -10.04
CA ARG A 36 -5.34 -15.27 -11.37
C ARG A 36 -4.28 -15.00 -12.44
N ASP A 37 -3.35 -14.11 -12.17
CA ASP A 37 -2.38 -13.61 -13.15
C ASP A 37 -1.01 -14.30 -13.10
N GLY A 38 -0.78 -15.19 -12.14
CA GLY A 38 0.53 -15.82 -11.90
C GLY A 38 1.59 -14.79 -11.46
N ALA A 39 1.18 -13.81 -10.66
CA ALA A 39 2.02 -12.70 -10.23
C ALA A 39 2.72 -12.97 -8.90
N THR A 40 3.77 -12.19 -8.65
CA THR A 40 4.38 -12.04 -7.33
C THR A 40 3.86 -10.78 -6.64
N VAL A 41 3.83 -10.79 -5.31
CA VAL A 41 3.40 -9.64 -4.51
C VAL A 41 4.55 -9.09 -3.69
N ASN A 42 4.84 -7.81 -3.82
CA ASN A 42 5.70 -7.11 -2.89
C ASN A 42 4.85 -6.32 -1.89
N VAL A 43 5.12 -6.54 -0.62
CA VAL A 43 4.48 -5.81 0.49
C VAL A 43 5.38 -4.65 0.89
N PHE A 44 4.84 -3.45 0.78
CA PHE A 44 5.60 -2.21 0.97
C PHE A 44 4.93 -1.32 2.00
N SER A 45 5.62 -1.01 3.07
CA SER A 45 5.13 -0.08 4.09
C SER A 45 6.06 1.09 4.32
N ILE A 46 5.48 2.17 4.83
CA ILE A 46 6.17 3.41 5.14
C ILE A 46 6.31 3.56 6.64
N ALA A 47 7.55 3.68 7.11
CA ALA A 47 7.84 4.24 8.40
C ALA A 47 7.83 5.76 8.30
N ARG A 48 6.79 6.40 8.85
CA ARG A 48 6.64 7.85 8.72
C ARG A 48 7.66 8.61 9.55
N ILE A 49 8.23 9.62 8.96
CA ILE A 49 9.04 10.61 9.66
C ILE A 49 8.08 11.71 10.11
N TRP A 50 7.81 11.75 11.41
CA TRP A 50 6.98 12.77 12.04
C TRP A 50 7.85 13.92 12.55
N GLY A 51 7.37 15.13 12.42
CA GLY A 51 7.93 16.29 13.09
C GLY A 51 8.39 17.39 12.17
N THR A 52 7.82 18.55 12.41
CA THR A 52 8.39 19.84 12.11
C THR A 52 8.69 20.49 13.45
N SER A 53 9.93 20.75 13.75
CA SER A 53 10.26 21.62 14.88
C SER A 53 9.97 23.05 14.44
N LEU A 54 8.97 23.70 15.03
CA LEU A 54 8.61 25.11 14.75
C LEU A 54 8.33 25.43 13.26
N GLY A 55 7.68 24.50 12.53
CA GLY A 55 7.38 24.72 11.12
C GLY A 55 8.55 24.57 10.15
N LEU A 56 9.74 24.30 10.65
CA LEU A 56 10.92 24.03 9.83
C LEU A 56 11.16 22.51 9.69
N PRO A 57 11.53 22.02 8.50
CA PRO A 57 11.93 20.64 8.36
C PRO A 57 13.17 20.39 9.21
N ASN A 58 13.04 19.49 10.19
CA ASN A 58 14.21 19.07 10.98
C ASN A 58 14.93 17.95 10.20
N PRO A 59 16.12 18.19 9.66
CA PRO A 59 16.85 17.23 8.83
C PRO A 59 17.36 16.00 9.60
N GLY A 60 17.27 16.00 10.93
CA GLY A 60 17.74 14.91 11.79
C GLY A 60 16.68 13.94 12.27
N LEU A 61 15.40 14.11 11.89
CA LEU A 61 14.33 13.21 12.34
C LEU A 61 14.22 11.99 11.41
N LEU A 62 14.87 10.93 11.82
CA LEU A 62 14.61 9.58 11.29
C LEU A 62 13.36 9.01 11.97
N PRO A 63 12.67 8.02 11.35
CA PRO A 63 11.63 7.27 12.05
C PRO A 63 12.20 6.69 13.34
N THR A 64 11.42 6.70 14.41
CA THR A 64 11.85 6.08 15.66
C THR A 64 12.06 4.58 15.47
N ARG A 65 12.94 3.97 16.27
CA ARG A 65 13.13 2.52 16.25
C ARG A 65 11.81 1.77 16.42
N ARG A 66 10.94 2.25 17.32
CA ARG A 66 9.60 1.70 17.53
C ARG A 66 8.74 1.75 16.25
N GLU A 67 8.80 2.83 15.51
CA GLU A 67 8.08 2.96 14.23
C GLU A 67 8.60 1.95 13.20
N TRP A 68 9.91 1.81 13.06
CA TRP A 68 10.53 0.81 12.22
C TRP A 68 10.10 -0.61 12.59
N ASP A 69 10.20 -0.95 13.87
CA ASP A 69 9.83 -2.29 14.37
C ASP A 69 8.35 -2.58 14.13
N THR A 70 7.48 -1.59 14.32
CA THR A 70 6.05 -1.71 14.05
C THR A 70 5.78 -1.98 12.57
N GLN A 71 6.41 -1.23 11.68
CA GLN A 71 6.21 -1.39 10.24
C GLN A 71 6.79 -2.70 9.72
N HIS A 72 7.94 -3.12 10.21
CA HIS A 72 8.52 -4.42 9.89
C HIS A 72 7.61 -5.57 10.32
N ALA A 73 7.06 -5.51 11.53
CA ALA A 73 6.12 -6.52 12.02
C ALA A 73 4.85 -6.62 11.17
N GLN A 74 4.32 -5.48 10.73
CA GLN A 74 3.13 -5.45 9.86
C GLN A 74 3.42 -6.04 8.47
N VAL A 75 4.54 -5.68 7.88
CA VAL A 75 4.98 -6.23 6.58
C VAL A 75 5.22 -7.73 6.69
N GLU A 76 5.94 -8.17 7.71
CA GLU A 76 6.22 -9.60 7.94
C GLU A 76 4.93 -10.42 8.10
N LYS A 77 3.96 -9.91 8.86
CA LYS A 77 2.64 -10.53 9.01
C LYS A 77 1.92 -10.67 7.67
N ALA A 78 1.91 -9.62 6.85
CA ALA A 78 1.26 -9.65 5.53
C ALA A 78 1.98 -10.61 4.57
N VAL A 79 3.29 -10.60 4.54
CA VAL A 79 4.10 -11.54 3.73
C VAL A 79 3.82 -12.98 4.15
N LYS A 80 3.83 -13.26 5.45
CA LYS A 80 3.51 -14.60 5.97
C LYS A 80 2.12 -15.07 5.55
N SER A 81 1.13 -14.20 5.62
CA SER A 81 -0.24 -14.51 5.18
C SER A 81 -0.27 -14.85 3.68
N LEU A 82 0.41 -14.09 2.83
CA LEU A 82 0.51 -14.37 1.40
C LEU A 82 1.22 -15.68 1.09
N LEU A 83 2.31 -15.97 1.79
CA LEU A 83 3.04 -17.24 1.65
C LEU A 83 2.18 -18.45 2.06
N GLN A 84 1.39 -18.33 3.14
CA GLN A 84 0.43 -19.35 3.55
C GLN A 84 -0.65 -19.61 2.47
N LYS A 85 -1.02 -18.57 1.73
CA LYS A 85 -1.91 -18.64 0.57
C LYS A 85 -1.21 -19.13 -0.71
N LYS A 86 0.07 -19.57 -0.60
CA LYS A 86 0.91 -20.05 -1.71
C LYS A 86 1.19 -18.98 -2.78
N ILE A 87 1.23 -17.73 -2.38
CA ILE A 87 1.64 -16.60 -3.23
C ILE A 87 3.08 -16.25 -2.90
N LYS A 88 3.91 -16.11 -3.92
CA LYS A 88 5.27 -15.60 -3.75
C LYS A 88 5.22 -14.16 -3.31
N ALA A 89 5.79 -13.87 -2.15
CA ALA A 89 5.74 -12.53 -1.56
C ALA A 89 7.07 -12.18 -0.87
N GLU A 90 7.42 -10.92 -0.97
CA GLU A 90 8.54 -10.28 -0.29
C GLU A 90 8.04 -8.98 0.33
N GLY A 91 8.80 -8.43 1.26
CA GLY A 91 8.40 -7.19 1.91
C GLY A 91 9.56 -6.24 2.17
N CYS A 92 9.26 -4.95 2.20
CA CYS A 92 10.22 -3.95 2.65
C CYS A 92 9.52 -2.77 3.33
N VAL A 93 10.28 -2.06 4.13
CA VAL A 93 9.88 -0.83 4.82
C VAL A 93 10.82 0.29 4.43
N ILE A 94 10.26 1.45 4.11
CA ILE A 94 11.06 2.64 3.78
C ILE A 94 10.60 3.82 4.64
N GLY A 95 11.58 4.58 5.15
CA GLY A 95 11.33 5.81 5.88
C GLY A 95 11.14 6.99 4.92
N THR A 96 10.07 7.75 5.08
CA THR A 96 9.82 8.97 4.30
C THR A 96 8.84 9.92 4.97
N ARG A 97 8.92 11.20 4.59
CA ARG A 97 7.93 12.23 4.96
C ARG A 97 6.78 12.31 3.96
N ASN A 98 6.96 11.78 2.76
CA ASN A 98 5.98 11.89 1.68
C ASN A 98 5.62 10.50 1.12
N PRO A 99 4.71 9.79 1.80
CA PRO A 99 4.34 8.42 1.46
C PRO A 99 3.87 8.24 0.02
N SER A 100 2.93 9.06 -0.43
CA SER A 100 2.37 8.94 -1.79
C SER A 100 3.44 9.04 -2.86
N LYS A 101 4.28 10.06 -2.77
CA LYS A 101 5.36 10.28 -3.73
C LYS A 101 6.35 9.10 -3.74
N ARG A 102 6.66 8.57 -2.56
CA ARG A 102 7.60 7.46 -2.43
C ARG A 102 7.04 6.16 -2.98
N ILE A 103 5.79 5.84 -2.69
CA ILE A 103 5.13 4.64 -3.22
C ILE A 103 5.09 4.69 -4.74
N ILE A 104 4.69 5.81 -5.33
CA ILE A 104 4.66 5.97 -6.79
C ILE A 104 6.06 5.83 -7.40
N ALA A 105 7.06 6.46 -6.79
CA ALA A 105 8.43 6.38 -7.28
C ALA A 105 8.98 4.95 -7.25
N GLU A 106 8.73 4.20 -6.16
CA GLU A 106 9.15 2.80 -6.06
C GLU A 106 8.39 1.92 -7.06
N ALA A 107 7.09 2.15 -7.22
CA ALA A 107 6.30 1.40 -8.18
C ALA A 107 6.83 1.54 -9.61
N LYS A 108 7.21 2.76 -10.00
CA LYS A 108 7.81 3.04 -11.30
C LYS A 108 9.23 2.49 -11.43
N ARG A 109 10.06 2.72 -10.41
CA ARG A 109 11.48 2.28 -10.40
C ARG A 109 11.59 0.77 -10.55
N LEU A 110 10.77 0.02 -9.85
CA LEU A 110 10.77 -1.44 -9.83
C LEU A 110 9.82 -2.06 -10.86
N LYS A 111 9.15 -1.24 -11.68
CA LYS A 111 8.26 -1.67 -12.77
C LYS A 111 7.17 -2.63 -12.29
N TYR A 112 6.41 -2.21 -11.28
CA TYR A 112 5.21 -2.92 -10.89
C TYR A 112 4.09 -2.68 -11.90
N ASP A 113 3.27 -3.69 -12.12
CA ASP A 113 2.16 -3.65 -13.07
C ASP A 113 0.91 -3.03 -12.45
N ALA A 114 0.75 -3.14 -11.15
CA ALA A 114 -0.35 -2.54 -10.41
C ALA A 114 0.02 -2.30 -8.94
N ILE A 115 -0.68 -1.33 -8.34
CA ILE A 115 -0.61 -1.03 -6.90
C ILE A 115 -1.95 -1.43 -6.27
N ILE A 116 -1.89 -2.05 -5.09
CA ILE A 116 -3.05 -2.39 -4.28
C ILE A 116 -2.91 -1.64 -2.95
N MET A 117 -3.93 -0.92 -2.57
CA MET A 117 -3.99 -0.20 -1.29
C MET A 117 -5.35 -0.40 -0.63
N ALA A 118 -5.35 -0.42 0.69
CA ALA A 118 -6.58 -0.36 1.47
C ALA A 118 -7.01 1.09 1.70
N ALA A 119 -8.31 1.32 1.70
CA ALA A 119 -8.90 2.57 2.17
C ALA A 119 -10.11 2.26 3.06
N GLU A 120 -10.26 3.01 4.13
CA GLU A 120 -11.45 2.90 4.96
C GLU A 120 -12.64 3.50 4.25
N ALA A 121 -13.79 2.81 4.32
CA ALA A 121 -15.05 3.38 3.87
C ALA A 121 -15.39 4.59 4.75
N PRO A 122 -15.78 5.72 4.16
CA PRO A 122 -16.10 6.93 4.91
C PRO A 122 -17.31 6.68 5.83
N LYS A 123 -17.08 6.71 7.15
CA LYS A 123 -18.15 6.59 8.16
C LYS A 123 -19.04 7.84 8.20
N ASN A 124 -18.49 9.00 7.93
CA ASN A 124 -19.19 10.27 7.75
C ASN A 124 -18.43 11.07 6.70
N TRP A 125 -19.10 11.46 5.63
CA TRP A 125 -18.49 12.17 4.52
C TRP A 125 -17.77 13.49 4.91
N LEU A 126 -18.12 14.10 6.05
CA LEU A 126 -17.54 15.35 6.56
C LEU A 126 -16.20 15.17 7.30
N ILE A 127 -15.96 14.01 7.91
CA ILE A 127 -14.78 13.80 8.79
C ILE A 127 -13.76 12.86 8.15
N SER A 128 -14.23 11.88 7.43
CA SER A 128 -13.35 10.85 6.82
C SER A 128 -12.62 11.33 5.58
N SER A 129 -13.13 12.35 4.90
CA SER A 129 -12.46 12.91 3.72
C SER A 129 -11.17 13.65 4.03
N LEU A 130 -10.95 14.02 5.31
CA LEU A 130 -9.85 14.91 5.68
C LEU A 130 -8.54 14.22 6.10
N LEU A 131 -8.55 12.96 6.54
CA LEU A 131 -7.36 12.44 7.25
C LEU A 131 -6.78 11.10 6.76
N TRP A 132 -7.55 10.14 6.23
CA TRP A 132 -7.02 8.77 6.10
C TRP A 132 -7.15 8.09 4.73
N SER A 133 -8.10 8.47 3.92
CA SER A 133 -8.31 7.86 2.60
C SER A 133 -7.66 8.61 1.44
N GLN A 134 -7.10 9.77 1.70
CA GLN A 134 -6.58 10.66 0.65
C GLN A 134 -5.31 10.13 -0.02
N GLU A 135 -4.46 9.38 0.70
CA GLU A 135 -3.20 8.87 0.16
C GLU A 135 -3.45 7.86 -0.97
N ALA A 136 -4.35 6.90 -0.77
CA ALA A 136 -4.67 5.91 -1.78
C ALA A 136 -5.27 6.56 -3.05
N TYR A 137 -6.18 7.50 -2.88
CA TYR A 137 -6.79 8.23 -4.01
C TYR A 137 -5.79 9.18 -4.69
N ARG A 138 -4.90 9.80 -3.94
CA ARG A 138 -3.81 10.61 -4.49
C ARG A 138 -2.86 9.76 -5.32
N ILE A 139 -2.49 8.59 -4.83
CA ILE A 139 -1.65 7.63 -5.56
C ILE A 139 -2.37 7.19 -6.84
N ARG A 140 -3.65 6.82 -6.78
CA ARG A 140 -4.41 6.44 -7.96
C ARG A 140 -4.44 7.52 -9.03
N ARG A 141 -4.53 8.79 -8.62
CA ARG A 141 -4.56 9.93 -9.54
C ARG A 141 -3.22 10.17 -10.26
N HIS A 142 -2.10 9.86 -9.61
CA HIS A 142 -0.77 10.24 -10.08
C HIS A 142 0.15 9.07 -10.46
N ALA A 143 -0.26 7.84 -10.21
CA ALA A 143 0.61 6.67 -10.40
C ALA A 143 0.94 6.39 -11.88
N GLY A 144 0.01 6.66 -12.78
CA GLY A 144 0.17 6.33 -14.20
C GLY A 144 0.15 4.83 -14.48
N MET A 145 -0.33 4.04 -13.52
CA MET A 145 -0.55 2.59 -13.62
C MET A 145 -1.82 2.23 -12.84
N PRO A 146 -2.41 1.04 -13.05
CA PRO A 146 -3.59 0.60 -12.31
C PRO A 146 -3.36 0.64 -10.79
N VAL A 147 -4.29 1.24 -10.06
CA VAL A 147 -4.31 1.26 -8.60
C VAL A 147 -5.65 0.72 -8.12
N HIS A 148 -5.60 -0.42 -7.47
CA HIS A 148 -6.77 -1.06 -6.87
C HIS A 148 -6.92 -0.57 -5.42
N ILE A 149 -8.05 0.05 -5.13
CA ILE A 149 -8.37 0.49 -3.77
C ILE A 149 -9.38 -0.50 -3.18
N VAL A 150 -8.94 -1.22 -2.15
CA VAL A 150 -9.78 -2.16 -1.41
C VAL A 150 -10.43 -1.41 -0.25
N GLN A 151 -11.74 -1.25 -0.32
CA GLN A 151 -12.48 -0.61 0.76
C GLN A 151 -12.69 -1.59 1.91
N VAL A 152 -12.37 -1.16 3.11
CA VAL A 152 -12.54 -1.93 4.34
C VAL A 152 -13.70 -1.35 5.12
N ASP A 153 -14.68 -2.20 5.44
CA ASP A 153 -15.81 -1.81 6.27
C ASP A 153 -15.47 -2.05 7.75
N ASN A 154 -15.21 -0.96 8.47
CA ASN A 154 -14.92 -0.99 9.91
C ASN A 154 -16.13 -1.35 10.80
N ARG A 155 -17.24 -1.81 10.22
CA ARG A 155 -18.42 -2.21 11.00
C ARG A 155 -18.31 -3.58 11.66
N LYS A 156 -17.18 -4.27 11.47
CA LYS A 156 -16.97 -5.64 11.98
C LYS A 156 -15.93 -5.74 13.10
N LEU A 157 -15.66 -4.64 13.78
CA LEU A 157 -14.86 -4.64 15.03
C LEU A 157 -15.72 -4.31 16.21
#